data_050bbc2e5030ca90affad3f23e77bdc1
#
_entry.id   050bbc2e5030ca90affad3f23e77bdc1
#
_cell.length_a   1.000
_cell.length_b   1.000
_cell.length_c   1.000
_cell.angle_alpha   90.00
_cell.angle_beta   90.00
_cell.angle_gamma   90.00
#
_symmetry.space_group_name_H-M   'P 1'
#
loop_
_entity.id
_entity.type
_entity.pdbx_description
1 polymer ?
#
loop_
_entity_poly.entity_id
_entity_poly.type
_entity_poly.pdbx_seq_one_letter_code
_entity_poly.pdbx_strand_id
1 'polypeptide(L)'
;IFGRSLYITYCSALYCVTQVPISRLCSGIMDKMTFAKPFGDMLKEKRKLRGLSQMGLAMKSGRSLRCIQYLEAGTHEPTLSTLYAIAHALDLRVMDLIEALPEELNDMYN
;
A
#
# COMPACT_ATOMS: atom_id res chain seq x y z
N ILE A 1 5.27 -18.20 17.99
CA ILE A 1 5.27 -18.63 16.60
C ILE A 1 3.88 -19.02 16.17
N PHE A 2 3.25 -19.87 16.93
CA PHE A 2 1.91 -20.26 16.64
C PHE A 2 0.96 -19.09 16.70
N GLY A 3 1.15 -18.22 17.66
CA GLY A 3 0.31 -17.07 17.81
C GLY A 3 0.37 -16.14 16.62
N ARG A 4 1.54 -16.04 16.04
CA ARG A 4 1.71 -15.17 14.89
C ARG A 4 1.02 -15.74 13.66
N SER A 5 1.21 -17.03 13.43
CA SER A 5 0.57 -17.70 12.31
C SER A 5 -0.92 -17.67 12.45
N LEU A 6 -1.39 -17.96 13.65
CA LEU A 6 -2.80 -17.92 13.94
C LEU A 6 -3.36 -16.52 13.82
N TYR A 7 -2.57 -15.55 14.18
CA TYR A 7 -2.99 -14.16 14.11
C TYR A 7 -3.25 -13.75 12.66
N ILE A 8 -2.39 -14.14 11.74
CA ILE A 8 -2.58 -13.83 10.34
C ILE A 8 -3.83 -14.51 9.79
N THR A 9 -4.00 -15.79 10.12
CA THR A 9 -5.17 -16.53 9.70
C THR A 9 -6.42 -15.95 10.35
N TYR A 10 -6.29 -15.59 11.59
CA TYR A 10 -7.37 -15.01 12.33
C TYR A 10 -7.80 -13.70 11.71
N CYS A 11 -6.89 -12.85 11.36
CA CYS A 11 -7.20 -11.62 10.68
C CYS A 11 -7.94 -11.84 9.39
N SER A 12 -7.57 -12.85 8.64
CA SER A 12 -8.25 -13.15 7.40
C SER A 12 -9.60 -13.76 7.63
N ALA A 13 -9.65 -14.79 8.46
CA ALA A 13 -10.86 -15.60 8.60
C ALA A 13 -11.89 -14.94 9.49
N LEU A 14 -11.46 -14.53 10.67
CA LEU A 14 -12.40 -13.93 11.58
C LEU A 14 -12.84 -12.58 11.14
N TYR A 15 -11.96 -11.88 10.52
CA TYR A 15 -12.31 -10.60 9.99
C TYR A 15 -13.49 -10.72 9.05
N CYS A 16 -13.52 -11.74 8.27
CA CYS A 16 -14.61 -11.95 7.34
C CYS A 16 -15.87 -12.46 8.01
N VAL A 17 -15.73 -13.13 9.14
CA VAL A 17 -16.87 -13.78 9.75
C VAL A 17 -17.55 -12.97 10.82
N THR A 18 -16.80 -12.40 11.71
CA THR A 18 -17.37 -11.79 12.89
C THR A 18 -17.54 -10.32 12.79
N GLN A 19 -17.18 -9.81 11.67
CA GLN A 19 -17.06 -8.45 11.59
C GLN A 19 -18.11 -7.74 10.91
N VAL A 20 -19.28 -8.28 10.75
CA VAL A 20 -20.36 -7.56 10.10
C VAL A 20 -20.55 -6.16 10.66
N PRO A 21 -20.65 -5.97 11.97
CA PRO A 21 -20.77 -4.60 12.47
C PRO A 21 -19.48 -3.84 12.39
N ILE A 22 -18.39 -4.54 12.61
CA ILE A 22 -17.09 -3.91 12.54
C ILE A 22 -16.71 -3.61 11.12
N SER A 23 -17.05 -4.48 10.19
CA SER A 23 -16.81 -4.26 8.79
C SER A 23 -17.53 -3.03 8.31
N ARG A 24 -18.71 -2.82 8.78
CA ARG A 24 -19.47 -1.65 8.41
C ARG A 24 -18.82 -0.39 8.91
N LEU A 25 -18.34 -0.42 10.14
CA LEU A 25 -17.59 0.68 10.70
C LEU A 25 -16.29 0.86 9.95
N CYS A 26 -15.63 -0.25 9.67
CA CYS A 26 -14.37 -0.22 8.95
C CYS A 26 -14.54 0.33 7.55
N SER A 27 -15.61 0.02 6.85
CA SER A 27 -15.74 0.54 5.49
C SER A 27 -15.86 2.06 5.48
N GLY A 28 -16.60 2.63 6.43
CA GLY A 28 -16.66 4.07 6.52
C GLY A 28 -15.35 4.70 6.95
N ILE A 29 -14.65 4.06 7.85
CA ILE A 29 -13.39 4.55 8.36
C ILE A 29 -12.26 4.23 7.39
N MET A 30 -12.26 3.04 6.83
CA MET A 30 -11.22 2.61 5.90
C MET A 30 -11.16 3.48 4.66
N ASP A 31 -12.27 3.94 4.17
CA ASP A 31 -12.29 4.84 3.03
C ASP A 31 -11.53 6.13 3.30
N LYS A 32 -11.49 6.54 4.57
CA LYS A 32 -10.77 7.74 4.95
C LYS A 32 -9.33 7.47 5.33
N MET A 33 -9.07 6.25 5.76
CA MET A 33 -7.80 5.91 6.36
C MET A 33 -6.94 4.98 5.52
N THR A 34 -7.30 4.78 4.28
CA THR A 34 -6.51 3.89 3.44
C THR A 34 -5.19 4.52 3.07
N PHE A 35 -4.17 3.71 2.94
CA PHE A 35 -2.88 4.15 2.45
C PHE A 35 -2.88 4.37 0.95
N ALA A 36 -3.92 3.97 0.25
CA ALA A 36 -3.93 3.95 -1.21
C ALA A 36 -3.67 5.32 -1.81
N LYS A 37 -4.39 6.32 -1.35
CA LYS A 37 -4.28 7.66 -1.93
C LYS A 37 -2.95 8.34 -1.59
N PRO A 38 -2.57 8.45 -0.31
CA PRO A 38 -1.28 9.07 0.02
C PRO A 38 -0.10 8.28 -0.56
N PHE A 39 -0.19 6.96 -0.59
CA PHE A 39 0.85 6.15 -1.21
C PHE A 39 0.94 6.43 -2.72
N GLY A 40 -0.20 6.51 -3.40
CA GLY A 40 -0.24 6.80 -4.83
C GLY A 40 0.37 8.14 -5.18
N ASP A 41 0.07 9.16 -4.40
CA ASP A 41 0.61 10.50 -4.61
C ASP A 41 2.13 10.51 -4.38
N MET A 42 2.58 9.88 -3.32
CA MET A 42 4.00 9.74 -3.02
C MET A 42 4.73 8.96 -4.11
N LEU A 43 4.15 7.85 -4.54
CA LEU A 43 4.73 7.03 -5.61
C LEU A 43 4.90 7.83 -6.89
N LYS A 44 3.89 8.57 -7.26
CA LYS A 44 3.92 9.41 -8.46
C LYS A 44 5.02 10.47 -8.38
N GLU A 45 5.17 11.08 -7.21
CA GLU A 45 6.22 12.06 -6.98
C GLU A 45 7.61 11.44 -7.09
N LYS A 46 7.83 10.32 -6.39
CA LYS A 46 9.12 9.62 -6.43
C LYS A 46 9.48 9.15 -7.84
N ARG A 47 8.48 8.65 -8.55
CA ARG A 47 8.66 8.23 -9.95
C ARG A 47 9.11 9.41 -10.83
N LYS A 48 8.43 10.54 -10.70
CA LYS A 48 8.77 11.73 -11.49
C LYS A 48 10.17 12.26 -11.16
N LEU A 49 10.54 12.22 -9.90
CA LEU A 49 11.88 12.63 -9.48
C LEU A 49 12.97 11.75 -10.11
N ARG A 50 12.63 10.50 -10.40
CA ARG A 50 13.57 9.58 -11.09
C ARG A 50 13.47 9.68 -12.61
N GLY A 51 12.60 10.55 -13.12
CA GLY A 51 12.45 10.72 -14.56
C GLY A 51 11.82 9.52 -15.28
N LEU A 52 11.05 8.71 -14.54
CA LEU A 52 10.44 7.52 -15.11
C LEU A 52 9.00 7.77 -15.51
N SER A 53 8.60 7.15 -16.63
CA SER A 53 7.18 7.06 -16.99
C SER A 53 6.53 5.95 -16.19
N GLN A 54 5.21 5.89 -16.20
CA GLN A 54 4.50 4.77 -15.57
C GLN A 54 4.93 3.44 -16.18
N MET A 55 5.09 3.40 -17.48
CA MET A 55 5.56 2.21 -18.18
C MET A 55 7.01 1.89 -17.77
N GLY A 56 7.85 2.89 -17.65
CA GLY A 56 9.23 2.70 -17.22
C GLY A 56 9.31 2.10 -15.83
N LEU A 57 8.50 2.59 -14.92
CA LEU A 57 8.43 2.04 -13.57
C LEU A 57 7.88 0.61 -13.59
N ALA A 58 6.86 0.36 -14.39
CA ALA A 58 6.28 -0.97 -14.52
C ALA A 58 7.34 -1.98 -15.00
N MET A 59 8.08 -1.61 -16.02
CA MET A 59 9.13 -2.48 -16.55
C MET A 59 10.24 -2.73 -15.54
N LYS A 60 10.68 -1.69 -14.86
CA LYS A 60 11.75 -1.84 -13.86
C LYS A 60 11.32 -2.66 -12.66
N SER A 61 10.07 -2.51 -12.24
CA SER A 61 9.57 -3.22 -11.07
C SER A 61 9.06 -4.63 -11.40
N GLY A 62 8.95 -4.96 -12.69
CA GLY A 62 8.37 -6.24 -13.08
C GLY A 62 6.89 -6.33 -12.80
N ARG A 63 6.22 -5.18 -12.67
CA ARG A 63 4.76 -5.14 -12.46
C ARG A 63 4.06 -4.69 -13.73
N SER A 64 2.78 -4.94 -13.84
CA SER A 64 2.02 -4.50 -15.01
C SER A 64 1.82 -2.99 -14.97
N LEU A 65 1.68 -2.38 -16.12
CA LEU A 65 1.37 -0.96 -16.22
C LEU A 65 0.08 -0.64 -15.48
N ARG A 66 -0.91 -1.52 -15.59
CA ARG A 66 -2.18 -1.33 -14.92
C ARG A 66 -2.03 -1.32 -13.39
N CYS A 67 -1.15 -2.16 -12.87
CA CYS A 67 -0.85 -2.17 -11.44
C CYS A 67 -0.31 -0.80 -11.01
N ILE A 68 0.63 -0.26 -11.74
CA ILE A 68 1.20 1.06 -11.42
C ILE A 68 0.12 2.15 -11.51
N GLN A 69 -0.70 2.08 -12.53
CA GLN A 69 -1.79 3.04 -12.71
C GLN A 69 -2.78 3.02 -11.54
N TYR A 70 -3.16 1.83 -11.09
CA TYR A 70 -4.07 1.70 -9.94
C TYR A 70 -3.44 2.21 -8.65
N LEU A 71 -2.17 1.93 -8.45
CA LEU A 71 -1.47 2.42 -7.27
C LEU A 71 -1.39 3.95 -7.26
N GLU A 72 -1.04 4.54 -8.39
CA GLU A 72 -0.94 6.01 -8.49
C GLU A 72 -2.30 6.70 -8.47
N ALA A 73 -3.34 6.01 -8.89
CA ALA A 73 -4.70 6.55 -8.80
C ALA A 73 -5.26 6.50 -7.38
N GLY A 74 -4.63 5.74 -6.50
CA GLY A 74 -5.08 5.60 -5.14
C GLY A 74 -6.28 4.68 -4.97
N THR A 75 -6.48 3.78 -5.94
CA THR A 75 -7.60 2.84 -5.89
C THR A 75 -7.24 1.52 -5.25
N HIS A 76 -5.96 1.19 -5.20
CA HIS A 76 -5.48 -0.07 -4.64
C HIS A 76 -4.27 0.19 -3.76
N GLU A 77 -4.14 -0.63 -2.74
CA GLU A 77 -2.96 -0.62 -1.89
C GLU A 77 -1.95 -1.62 -2.41
N PRO A 78 -0.65 -1.33 -2.28
CA PRO A 78 0.35 -2.28 -2.73
C PRO A 78 0.45 -3.45 -1.77
N THR A 79 0.68 -4.64 -2.32
CA THR A 79 1.09 -5.77 -1.49
C THR A 79 2.54 -5.56 -1.08
N LEU A 80 2.99 -6.29 -0.08
CA LEU A 80 4.36 -6.17 0.38
C LEU A 80 5.36 -6.48 -0.73
N SER A 81 5.09 -7.50 -1.54
CA SER A 81 5.97 -7.84 -2.66
C SER A 81 6.01 -6.73 -3.71
N THR A 82 4.88 -6.09 -3.96
CA THR A 82 4.81 -4.97 -4.89
C THR A 82 5.58 -3.76 -4.33
N LEU A 83 5.46 -3.52 -3.04
CA LEU A 83 6.19 -2.45 -2.39
C LEU A 83 7.70 -2.64 -2.51
N TYR A 84 8.19 -3.85 -2.27
CA TYR A 84 9.59 -4.17 -2.45
C TYR A 84 10.05 -3.98 -3.90
N ALA A 85 9.25 -4.46 -4.85
CA ALA A 85 9.58 -4.34 -6.27
C ALA A 85 9.68 -2.87 -6.70
N ILE A 86 8.76 -2.05 -6.24
CA ILE A 86 8.74 -0.62 -6.56
C ILE A 86 9.93 0.10 -5.91
N ALA A 87 10.21 -0.20 -4.64
CA ALA A 87 11.34 0.39 -3.95
C ALA A 87 12.64 0.08 -4.68
N HIS A 88 12.80 -1.17 -5.06
CA HIS A 88 13.99 -1.59 -5.82
C HIS A 88 14.08 -0.86 -7.17
N ALA A 89 12.96 -0.73 -7.86
CA ALA A 89 12.93 -0.05 -9.16
C ALA A 89 13.26 1.44 -9.06
N LEU A 90 12.98 2.04 -7.90
CA LEU A 90 13.29 3.44 -7.64
C LEU A 90 14.63 3.64 -6.95
N ASP A 91 15.39 2.57 -6.75
CA ASP A 91 16.67 2.59 -6.01
C ASP A 91 16.51 3.16 -4.60
N LEU A 92 15.40 2.82 -3.96
CA LEU A 92 15.09 3.24 -2.61
C LEU A 92 14.92 2.03 -1.72
N ARG A 93 15.10 2.22 -0.43
CA ARG A 93 14.74 1.19 0.54
C ARG A 93 13.24 1.29 0.80
N VAL A 94 12.65 0.17 1.19
CA VAL A 94 11.22 0.16 1.54
C VAL A 94 10.95 1.15 2.66
N MET A 95 11.87 1.27 3.60
CA MET A 95 11.72 2.23 4.70
C MET A 95 11.64 3.66 4.21
N ASP A 96 12.40 4.00 3.18
CA ASP A 96 12.38 5.34 2.61
C ASP A 96 11.01 5.67 2.00
N LEU A 97 10.35 4.67 1.42
CA LEU A 97 9.00 4.84 0.91
C LEU A 97 8.00 5.03 2.04
N ILE A 98 8.15 4.27 3.10
CA ILE A 98 7.24 4.35 4.25
C ILE A 98 7.40 5.68 4.97
N GLU A 99 8.63 6.12 5.16
CA GLU A 99 8.93 7.39 5.82
C GLU A 99 8.46 8.60 5.01
N ALA A 100 8.35 8.44 3.71
CA ALA A 100 7.86 9.50 2.84
C ALA A 100 6.34 9.68 2.90
N LEU A 101 5.64 8.78 3.58
CA LEU A 101 4.19 8.91 3.76
C LEU A 101 3.89 10.01 4.78
N PRO A 102 2.75 10.68 4.65
CA PRO A 102 2.38 11.72 5.59
C PRO A 102 2.29 11.21 7.03
N GLU A 103 2.75 12.01 7.96
CA GLU A 103 2.73 11.64 9.38
C GLU A 103 1.31 11.44 9.91
N GLU A 104 0.36 12.08 9.27
CA GLU A 104 -1.05 11.94 9.64
C GLU A 104 -1.52 10.49 9.65
N LEU A 105 -0.89 9.66 8.83
CA LEU A 105 -1.21 8.23 8.81
C LEU A 105 -0.75 7.52 10.07
N ASN A 106 0.33 7.99 10.67
CA ASN A 106 0.82 7.40 11.92
C ASN A 106 -0.15 7.66 13.06
N ASP A 107 -0.72 8.84 13.11
CA ASP A 107 -1.67 9.19 14.16
C ASP A 107 -2.94 8.37 14.06
N MET A 108 -3.30 7.96 12.87
CA MET A 108 -4.50 7.16 12.67
C MET A 108 -4.36 5.74 13.20
N TYR A 109 -3.15 5.24 13.32
CA TYR A 109 -2.89 3.88 13.77
C TYR A 109 -2.33 3.81 15.19
N ASN A 110 -2.18 4.92 15.82
CA ASN A 110 -1.81 5.01 17.21
C ASN A 110 -3.01 5.28 18.07
#